data_55de0c89f0450ad09613040d5f13ae00
#
_entry.id   55de0c89f0450ad09613040d5f13ae00
#
_cell.length_a   1.000
_cell.length_b   1.000
_cell.length_c   1.000
_cell.angle_alpha   90.00
_cell.angle_beta   90.00
_cell.angle_gamma   90.00
#
_symmetry.space_group_name_H-M   'P 1'
#
loop_
_entity.id
_entity.type
_entity.pdbx_description
1 polymer ?
#
loop_
_entity_poly.entity_id
_entity_poly.type
_entity_poly.pdbx_seq_one_letter_code
_entity_poly.pdbx_strand_id
1 'polypeptide(L)'
;MKIIEYGKENEKAILCIPGVFLSGECFSALAGELPEYHLVCVTLDGFHPGCQVFESLEQQTEKLISLLQENQLTEFEAVMGLSMGTIFSVRLAKRPELTIRRLFLDGAANFYRSRYKKVVELAITQIFSWFMKSARKNPKKSVESMRKVYTGDWPEKMQVCRASLDKKSLKVMAAFLADYELEPGVKQPMRLLYGGKEDNIKINSQVVKALYPEAEILVIPGYNHLGFLNRQPETYAGMVREFLKTE
;
A
#
# COMPACT_ATOMS: atom_id res chain seq x y z
N MET A 1 2.47 -14.62 4.20
CA MET A 1 1.89 -13.80 3.13
C MET A 1 0.68 -14.51 2.54
N LYS A 2 -0.31 -13.78 1.99
CA LYS A 2 -1.52 -14.34 1.34
C LYS A 2 -1.87 -13.53 0.10
N ILE A 3 -2.52 -14.18 -0.86
CA ILE A 3 -3.15 -13.55 -2.02
C ILE A 3 -4.66 -13.82 -1.97
N ILE A 4 -5.44 -12.82 -2.30
CA ILE A 4 -6.87 -12.90 -2.58
C ILE A 4 -7.06 -12.38 -4.00
N GLU A 5 -7.82 -13.09 -4.80
CA GLU A 5 -8.04 -12.77 -6.19
C GLU A 5 -9.51 -12.46 -6.44
N TYR A 6 -9.79 -11.40 -7.21
CA TYR A 6 -11.12 -11.01 -7.67
C TYR A 6 -11.09 -10.92 -9.20
N GLY A 7 -12.14 -11.37 -9.88
CA GLY A 7 -12.21 -11.34 -11.35
C GLY A 7 -11.14 -12.19 -12.02
N LYS A 8 -10.88 -13.38 -11.48
CA LYS A 8 -9.80 -14.30 -11.92
C LYS A 8 -9.96 -14.78 -13.36
N GLU A 9 -11.15 -14.67 -13.91
CA GLU A 9 -11.49 -14.97 -15.31
C GLU A 9 -10.97 -13.92 -16.30
N ASN A 10 -10.53 -12.76 -15.84
CA ASN A 10 -10.03 -11.69 -16.69
C ASN A 10 -8.54 -11.86 -17.00
N GLU A 11 -8.14 -11.56 -18.23
CA GLU A 11 -6.74 -11.63 -18.68
C GLU A 11 -5.87 -10.48 -18.15
N LYS A 12 -6.48 -9.29 -17.93
CA LYS A 12 -5.76 -8.09 -17.50
C LYS A 12 -5.68 -8.04 -15.99
N ALA A 13 -4.50 -8.29 -15.45
CA ALA A 13 -4.28 -8.32 -14.01
C ALA A 13 -3.76 -6.98 -13.45
N ILE A 14 -4.21 -6.64 -12.23
CA ILE A 14 -3.70 -5.54 -11.42
C ILE A 14 -3.21 -6.11 -10.09
N LEU A 15 -1.93 -5.90 -9.78
CA LEU A 15 -1.36 -6.27 -8.49
C LEU A 15 -1.67 -5.18 -7.45
N CYS A 16 -2.33 -5.53 -6.35
CA CYS A 16 -2.74 -4.62 -5.30
C CYS A 16 -1.97 -4.88 -4.00
N ILE A 17 -1.13 -3.93 -3.58
CA ILE A 17 -0.26 -4.05 -2.41
C ILE A 17 -0.71 -3.06 -1.33
N PRO A 18 -1.17 -3.55 -0.16
CA PRO A 18 -1.71 -2.71 0.89
C PRO A 18 -0.64 -1.98 1.69
N GLY A 19 -1.08 -1.00 2.46
CA GLY A 19 -0.26 -0.30 3.45
C GLY A 19 -0.17 -1.01 4.79
N VAL A 20 0.44 -0.32 5.76
CA VAL A 20 0.50 -0.80 7.15
C VAL A 20 -0.91 -0.93 7.73
N PHE A 21 -1.17 -2.01 8.44
CA PHE A 21 -2.48 -2.35 9.02
C PHE A 21 -3.62 -2.58 8.02
N LEU A 22 -3.29 -2.82 6.77
CA LEU A 22 -4.24 -3.20 5.73
C LEU A 22 -3.96 -4.63 5.24
N SER A 23 -4.99 -5.30 4.77
CA SER A 23 -4.92 -6.58 4.09
C SER A 23 -5.40 -6.48 2.65
N GLY A 24 -5.16 -7.50 1.84
CA GLY A 24 -5.70 -7.58 0.48
C GLY A 24 -7.23 -7.45 0.41
N GLU A 25 -7.92 -7.81 1.49
CA GLU A 25 -9.38 -7.67 1.59
C GLU A 25 -9.87 -6.21 1.54
N CYS A 26 -9.01 -5.23 1.86
CA CYS A 26 -9.36 -3.82 1.77
C CYS A 26 -9.63 -3.35 0.33
N PHE A 27 -9.20 -4.10 -0.66
CA PHE A 27 -9.49 -3.82 -2.07
C PHE A 27 -10.84 -4.37 -2.56
N SER A 28 -11.61 -5.07 -1.73
CA SER A 28 -12.87 -5.72 -2.16
C SER A 28 -13.89 -4.76 -2.77
N ALA A 29 -14.05 -3.55 -2.22
CA ALA A 29 -14.94 -2.54 -2.78
C ALA A 29 -14.44 -2.06 -4.16
N LEU A 30 -13.14 -1.83 -4.30
CA LEU A 30 -12.53 -1.47 -5.59
C LEU A 30 -12.68 -2.59 -6.62
N ALA A 31 -12.55 -3.84 -6.20
CA ALA A 31 -12.74 -4.99 -7.09
C ALA A 31 -14.15 -5.06 -7.67
N GLY A 32 -15.16 -4.71 -6.87
CA GLY A 32 -16.54 -4.57 -7.35
C GLY A 32 -16.71 -3.49 -8.41
N GLU A 33 -15.91 -2.45 -8.36
CA GLU A 33 -15.91 -1.32 -9.30
C GLU A 33 -14.99 -1.53 -10.53
N LEU A 34 -14.18 -2.59 -10.54
CA LEU A 34 -13.27 -2.95 -11.64
C LEU A 34 -13.50 -4.41 -12.12
N PRO A 35 -14.75 -4.79 -12.45
CA PRO A 35 -15.09 -6.17 -12.79
C PRO A 35 -14.40 -6.69 -14.05
N GLU A 36 -13.86 -5.82 -14.88
CA GLU A 36 -13.13 -6.16 -16.11
C GLU A 36 -11.66 -6.50 -15.88
N TYR A 37 -11.17 -6.40 -14.64
CA TYR A 37 -9.78 -6.70 -14.29
C TYR A 37 -9.69 -7.85 -13.30
N HIS A 38 -8.60 -8.61 -13.40
CA HIS A 38 -8.18 -9.55 -12.38
C HIS A 38 -7.37 -8.82 -11.30
N LEU A 39 -7.95 -8.56 -10.14
CA LEU A 39 -7.24 -7.95 -9.01
C LEU A 39 -6.56 -9.00 -8.16
N VAL A 40 -5.24 -8.96 -8.11
CA VAL A 40 -4.38 -9.82 -7.29
C VAL A 40 -3.99 -9.04 -6.02
N CYS A 41 -4.72 -9.27 -4.94
CA CYS A 41 -4.63 -8.48 -3.72
C CYS A 41 -3.80 -9.19 -2.65
N VAL A 42 -2.68 -8.60 -2.25
CA VAL A 42 -1.72 -9.18 -1.32
C VAL A 42 -2.05 -8.82 0.12
N THR A 43 -1.80 -9.74 1.04
CA THR A 43 -1.65 -9.44 2.47
C THR A 43 -0.24 -9.81 2.89
N LEU A 44 0.56 -8.81 3.28
CA LEU A 44 1.94 -9.01 3.69
C LEU A 44 2.04 -9.76 5.03
N ASP A 45 3.20 -10.35 5.32
CA ASP A 45 3.48 -10.92 6.63
C ASP A 45 3.37 -9.85 7.72
N GLY A 46 2.99 -10.24 8.92
CA GLY A 46 2.70 -9.33 10.03
C GLY A 46 1.25 -8.87 10.12
N PHE A 47 0.43 -8.98 9.04
CA PHE A 47 -0.91 -8.38 8.99
C PHE A 47 -2.07 -9.36 8.93
N HIS A 48 -1.86 -10.63 9.23
CA HIS A 48 -2.96 -11.60 9.35
C HIS A 48 -2.66 -12.62 10.47
N PRO A 49 -3.68 -13.25 11.06
CA PRO A 49 -3.48 -14.29 12.06
C PRO A 49 -2.66 -15.46 11.50
N GLY A 50 -1.69 -15.93 12.28
CA GLY A 50 -0.81 -17.04 11.89
C GLY A 50 0.23 -16.72 10.81
N CYS A 51 0.41 -15.44 10.46
CA CYS A 51 1.46 -15.02 9.52
C CYS A 51 2.86 -15.18 10.11
N GLN A 52 3.84 -15.20 9.23
CA GLN A 52 5.24 -15.09 9.61
C GLN A 52 5.60 -13.67 10.04
N VAL A 53 6.77 -13.52 10.66
CA VAL A 53 7.33 -12.23 11.03
C VAL A 53 7.71 -11.46 9.76
N PHE A 54 7.45 -10.17 9.75
CA PHE A 54 7.99 -9.26 8.74
C PHE A 54 9.47 -9.00 9.07
N GLU A 55 10.40 -9.69 8.42
CA GLU A 55 11.80 -9.67 8.82
C GLU A 55 12.62 -8.55 8.17
N SER A 56 12.35 -8.22 6.91
CA SER A 56 12.95 -7.07 6.21
C SER A 56 12.13 -6.74 4.96
N LEU A 57 12.34 -5.52 4.43
CA LEU A 57 11.75 -5.10 3.16
C LEU A 57 12.23 -6.01 2.01
N GLU A 58 13.52 -6.35 1.99
CA GLU A 58 14.11 -7.22 0.97
C GLU A 58 13.46 -8.61 0.97
N GLN A 59 13.46 -9.27 2.13
CA GLN A 59 12.91 -10.61 2.27
C GLN A 59 11.42 -10.67 1.92
N GLN A 60 10.64 -9.64 2.32
CA GLN A 60 9.23 -9.56 1.94
C GLN A 60 9.04 -9.37 0.43
N THR A 61 9.94 -8.61 -0.22
CA THR A 61 9.93 -8.43 -1.68
C THR A 61 10.21 -9.76 -2.38
N GLU A 62 11.25 -10.50 -1.97
CA GLU A 62 11.58 -11.81 -2.54
C GLU A 62 10.45 -12.83 -2.33
N LYS A 63 9.90 -12.90 -1.12
CA LYS A 63 8.75 -13.77 -0.83
C LYS A 63 7.53 -13.43 -1.71
N LEU A 64 7.27 -12.15 -1.95
CA LEU A 64 6.16 -11.74 -2.81
C LEU A 64 6.40 -12.17 -4.24
N ILE A 65 7.60 -11.97 -4.79
CA ILE A 65 7.96 -12.43 -6.14
C ILE A 65 7.80 -13.94 -6.25
N SER A 66 8.37 -14.72 -5.33
CA SER A 66 8.23 -16.17 -5.32
C SER A 66 6.76 -16.61 -5.29
N LEU A 67 5.95 -15.99 -4.43
CA LEU A 67 4.53 -16.29 -4.31
C LEU A 67 3.76 -15.98 -5.60
N LEU A 68 4.09 -14.88 -6.27
CA LEU A 68 3.49 -14.53 -7.56
C LEU A 68 3.89 -15.52 -8.65
N GLN A 69 5.17 -15.91 -8.73
CA GLN A 69 5.66 -16.89 -9.70
C GLN A 69 5.04 -18.29 -9.48
N GLU A 70 4.95 -18.75 -8.23
CA GLU A 70 4.31 -20.03 -7.87
C GLU A 70 2.83 -20.10 -8.32
N ASN A 71 2.16 -18.94 -8.35
CA ASN A 71 0.78 -18.82 -8.83
C ASN A 71 0.69 -18.41 -10.32
N GLN A 72 1.80 -18.35 -11.05
CA GLN A 72 1.87 -17.96 -12.48
C GLN A 72 1.37 -16.51 -12.73
N LEU A 73 1.50 -15.63 -11.74
CA LEU A 73 1.07 -14.23 -11.75
C LEU A 73 2.30 -13.33 -11.96
N THR A 74 2.77 -13.21 -13.19
CA THR A 74 4.01 -12.48 -13.51
C THR A 74 3.81 -11.26 -14.41
N GLU A 75 2.60 -11.10 -14.98
CA GLU A 75 2.27 -9.97 -15.87
C GLU A 75 1.12 -9.14 -15.31
N PHE A 76 1.32 -7.83 -15.21
CA PHE A 76 0.35 -6.88 -14.66
C PHE A 76 0.24 -5.62 -15.51
N GLU A 77 -1.00 -5.20 -15.80
CA GLU A 77 -1.30 -3.90 -16.42
C GLU A 77 -0.88 -2.74 -15.49
N ALA A 78 -1.02 -2.95 -14.19
CA ALA A 78 -0.50 -2.02 -13.20
C ALA A 78 -0.17 -2.73 -11.89
N VAL A 79 0.70 -2.11 -11.09
CA VAL A 79 0.78 -2.33 -9.65
C VAL A 79 0.16 -1.14 -8.93
N MET A 80 -0.79 -1.41 -8.03
CA MET A 80 -1.41 -0.44 -7.15
C MET A 80 -0.82 -0.58 -5.75
N GLY A 81 -0.11 0.44 -5.30
CA GLY A 81 0.45 0.48 -3.95
C GLY A 81 -0.27 1.48 -3.07
N LEU A 82 -0.66 1.06 -1.87
CA LEU A 82 -1.23 1.94 -0.85
C LEU A 82 -0.22 2.19 0.26
N SER A 83 0.08 3.45 0.58
CA SER A 83 0.96 3.81 1.71
C SER A 83 2.31 3.06 1.65
N MET A 84 2.63 2.21 2.62
CA MET A 84 3.82 1.34 2.59
C MET A 84 3.87 0.47 1.32
N GLY A 85 2.74 0.06 0.77
CA GLY A 85 2.65 -0.70 -0.48
C GLY A 85 3.28 0.02 -1.67
N THR A 86 3.35 1.35 -1.65
CA THR A 86 4.01 2.14 -2.69
C THR A 86 5.52 1.85 -2.80
N ILE A 87 6.17 1.58 -1.67
CA ILE A 87 7.58 1.18 -1.61
C ILE A 87 7.79 -0.17 -2.31
N PHE A 88 6.93 -1.15 -2.02
CA PHE A 88 6.95 -2.44 -2.70
C PHE A 88 6.70 -2.29 -4.21
N SER A 89 5.72 -1.47 -4.59
CA SER A 89 5.39 -1.23 -6.00
C SER A 89 6.59 -0.71 -6.79
N VAL A 90 7.30 0.29 -6.25
CA VAL A 90 8.53 0.84 -6.85
C VAL A 90 9.62 -0.22 -6.97
N ARG A 91 9.81 -1.06 -5.96
CA ARG A 91 10.81 -2.14 -5.99
C ARG A 91 10.47 -3.21 -7.01
N LEU A 92 9.21 -3.68 -7.03
CA LEU A 92 8.76 -4.71 -7.97
C LEU A 92 8.84 -4.25 -9.43
N ALA A 93 8.57 -2.97 -9.71
CA ALA A 93 8.67 -2.41 -11.05
C ALA A 93 10.09 -2.47 -11.68
N LYS A 94 11.12 -2.67 -10.85
CA LYS A 94 12.53 -2.81 -11.28
C LYS A 94 12.97 -4.27 -11.40
N ARG A 95 12.08 -5.24 -11.10
CA ARG A 95 12.42 -6.65 -11.05
C ARG A 95 12.15 -7.32 -12.41
N PRO A 96 13.16 -7.97 -13.01
CA PRO A 96 13.00 -8.62 -14.31
C PRO A 96 12.09 -9.85 -14.28
N GLU A 97 11.80 -10.40 -13.09
CA GLU A 97 10.88 -11.53 -12.91
C GLU A 97 9.42 -11.17 -13.15
N LEU A 98 9.10 -9.88 -13.16
CA LEU A 98 7.73 -9.38 -13.32
C LEU A 98 7.64 -8.40 -14.48
N THR A 99 6.57 -8.50 -15.24
CA THR A 99 6.19 -7.50 -16.24
C THR A 99 5.12 -6.59 -15.64
N ILE A 100 5.51 -5.39 -15.25
CA ILE A 100 4.61 -4.35 -14.73
C ILE A 100 4.59 -3.20 -15.71
N ARG A 101 3.40 -2.85 -16.23
CA ARG A 101 3.27 -1.81 -17.26
C ARG A 101 3.16 -0.40 -16.69
N ARG A 102 2.51 -0.23 -15.53
CA ARG A 102 2.23 1.08 -14.90
C ARG A 102 2.25 1.00 -13.38
N LEU A 103 2.48 2.15 -12.71
CA LEU A 103 2.40 2.27 -11.26
C LEU A 103 1.31 3.27 -10.87
N PHE A 104 0.34 2.82 -10.07
CA PHE A 104 -0.67 3.66 -9.44
C PHE A 104 -0.44 3.65 -7.93
N LEU A 105 0.02 4.76 -7.38
CA LEU A 105 0.51 4.86 -6.01
C LEU A 105 -0.37 5.82 -5.21
N ASP A 106 -1.00 5.35 -4.12
CA ASP A 106 -1.89 6.17 -3.30
C ASP A 106 -1.35 6.33 -1.87
N GLY A 107 -1.35 7.57 -1.38
CA GLY A 107 -0.85 7.92 -0.06
C GLY A 107 0.60 7.48 0.13
N ALA A 108 1.47 7.78 -0.82
CA ALA A 108 2.83 7.28 -0.79
C ALA A 108 3.50 7.50 0.57
N ALA A 109 4.14 6.45 1.08
CA ALA A 109 5.00 6.53 2.25
C ALA A 109 6.09 7.60 2.03
N ASN A 110 6.83 7.96 3.08
CA ASN A 110 7.91 8.92 2.92
C ASN A 110 8.94 8.41 1.91
N PHE A 111 9.09 9.15 0.82
CA PHE A 111 10.06 8.87 -0.26
C PHE A 111 11.39 9.59 -0.06
N TYR A 112 11.59 10.15 1.12
CA TYR A 112 12.83 10.85 1.49
C TYR A 112 13.34 10.37 2.84
N ARG A 113 14.64 10.23 2.96
CA ARG A 113 15.31 9.92 4.22
C ARG A 113 15.43 11.17 5.07
N SER A 114 14.84 11.14 6.26
CA SER A 114 15.04 12.23 7.23
C SER A 114 16.44 12.19 7.83
N ARG A 115 17.09 13.35 7.96
CA ARG A 115 18.34 13.47 8.73
C ARG A 115 18.15 13.05 10.20
N TYR A 116 16.93 13.09 10.69
CA TYR A 116 16.54 12.66 12.04
C TYR A 116 15.89 11.27 12.07
N LYS A 117 16.33 10.35 11.20
CA LYS A 117 15.71 9.04 11.00
C LYS A 117 15.44 8.28 12.32
N LYS A 118 16.35 8.37 13.31
CA LYS A 118 16.14 7.69 14.61
C LYS A 118 14.97 8.26 15.41
N VAL A 119 14.71 9.56 15.32
CA VAL A 119 13.54 10.21 15.95
C VAL A 119 12.26 9.78 15.22
N VAL A 120 12.29 9.75 13.89
CA VAL A 120 11.17 9.28 13.06
C VAL A 120 10.87 7.81 13.33
N GLU A 121 11.89 6.94 13.36
CA GLU A 121 11.76 5.52 13.72
C GLU A 121 11.10 5.33 15.09
N LEU A 122 11.56 6.09 16.09
CA LEU A 122 10.99 6.05 17.44
C LEU A 122 9.53 6.49 17.45
N ALA A 123 9.20 7.58 16.78
CA ALA A 123 7.83 8.09 16.67
C ALA A 123 6.90 7.07 16.00
N ILE A 124 7.30 6.50 14.86
CA ILE A 124 6.55 5.43 14.18
C ILE A 124 6.36 4.23 15.11
N THR A 125 7.44 3.80 15.78
CA THR A 125 7.40 2.67 16.72
C THR A 125 6.41 2.91 17.85
N GLN A 126 6.37 4.11 18.43
CA GLN A 126 5.45 4.46 19.52
C GLN A 126 4.00 4.48 19.03
N ILE A 127 3.72 5.14 17.90
CA ILE A 127 2.38 5.24 17.31
C ILE A 127 1.85 3.84 16.96
N PHE A 128 2.64 3.03 16.25
CA PHE A 128 2.22 1.69 15.85
C PHE A 128 2.06 0.74 17.04
N SER A 129 2.94 0.85 18.06
CA SER A 129 2.78 0.11 19.32
C SER A 129 1.49 0.47 20.04
N TRP A 130 1.11 1.74 20.01
CA TRP A 130 -0.15 2.19 20.60
C TRP A 130 -1.35 1.61 19.85
N PHE A 131 -1.36 1.65 18.51
CA PHE A 131 -2.41 1.03 17.71
C PHE A 131 -2.53 -0.48 17.97
N MET A 132 -1.40 -1.20 17.96
CA MET A 132 -1.35 -2.63 18.24
C MET A 132 -1.87 -2.96 19.64
N LYS A 133 -1.44 -2.23 20.66
CA LYS A 133 -1.90 -2.42 22.05
C LYS A 133 -3.39 -2.10 22.21
N SER A 134 -3.86 -1.01 21.59
CA SER A 134 -5.27 -0.62 21.60
C SER A 134 -6.15 -1.70 20.98
N ALA A 135 -5.74 -2.23 19.82
CA ALA A 135 -6.45 -3.30 19.12
C ALA A 135 -6.59 -4.56 19.98
N ARG A 136 -5.54 -4.93 20.72
CA ARG A 136 -5.56 -6.13 21.59
C ARG A 136 -6.33 -5.95 22.89
N LYS A 137 -6.21 -4.77 23.54
CA LYS A 137 -6.85 -4.50 24.83
C LYS A 137 -8.32 -4.16 24.71
N ASN A 138 -8.69 -3.36 23.72
CA ASN A 138 -10.03 -2.80 23.54
C ASN A 138 -10.44 -2.84 22.07
N PRO A 139 -10.69 -4.03 21.48
CA PRO A 139 -10.96 -4.17 20.04
C PRO A 139 -12.16 -3.33 19.58
N LYS A 140 -13.25 -3.29 20.37
CA LYS A 140 -14.44 -2.48 20.05
C LYS A 140 -14.10 -0.99 19.96
N LYS A 141 -13.44 -0.43 20.97
CA LYS A 141 -13.03 0.98 20.98
C LYS A 141 -12.04 1.31 19.86
N SER A 142 -11.15 0.36 19.52
CA SER A 142 -10.23 0.50 18.39
C SER A 142 -10.98 0.63 17.07
N VAL A 143 -11.98 -0.23 16.80
CA VAL A 143 -12.86 -0.16 15.63
C VAL A 143 -13.64 1.16 15.60
N GLU A 144 -14.29 1.54 16.71
CA GLU A 144 -15.03 2.81 16.81
C GLU A 144 -14.15 4.04 16.48
N SER A 145 -12.90 4.02 16.94
CA SER A 145 -11.93 5.08 16.60
C SER A 145 -11.63 5.15 15.10
N MET A 146 -11.50 4.00 14.44
CA MET A 146 -11.25 3.93 13.00
C MET A 146 -12.47 4.31 12.18
N ARG A 147 -13.69 4.04 12.65
CA ARG A 147 -14.96 4.45 12.00
C ARG A 147 -15.14 5.97 11.89
N LYS A 148 -14.39 6.76 12.64
CA LYS A 148 -14.34 8.22 12.49
C LYS A 148 -13.63 8.67 11.21
N VAL A 149 -12.77 7.82 10.66
CA VAL A 149 -11.92 8.12 9.50
C VAL A 149 -12.32 7.29 8.29
N TYR A 150 -12.57 5.99 8.49
CA TYR A 150 -12.88 5.02 7.43
C TYR A 150 -14.30 4.50 7.54
N THR A 151 -14.88 4.11 6.41
CA THR A 151 -16.24 3.59 6.28
C THR A 151 -16.25 2.12 5.88
N GLY A 152 -17.44 1.53 5.81
CA GLY A 152 -17.61 0.13 5.42
C GLY A 152 -16.98 -0.84 6.42
N ASP A 153 -16.33 -1.85 5.92
CA ASP A 153 -15.68 -2.94 6.67
C ASP A 153 -14.17 -2.72 6.92
N TRP A 154 -13.62 -1.61 6.43
CA TRP A 154 -12.20 -1.28 6.64
C TRP A 154 -11.80 -1.25 8.13
N PRO A 155 -12.59 -0.63 9.03
CA PRO A 155 -12.26 -0.62 10.45
C PRO A 155 -12.07 -2.01 11.07
N GLU A 156 -12.92 -2.98 10.69
CA GLU A 156 -12.85 -4.36 11.16
C GLU A 156 -11.64 -5.09 10.57
N LYS A 157 -11.39 -4.95 9.28
CA LYS A 157 -10.22 -5.51 8.59
C LYS A 157 -8.91 -4.96 9.16
N MET A 158 -8.84 -3.65 9.36
CA MET A 158 -7.69 -2.99 9.99
C MET A 158 -7.51 -3.44 11.43
N GLN A 159 -8.59 -3.70 12.17
CA GLN A 159 -8.53 -4.21 13.53
C GLN A 159 -7.82 -5.57 13.59
N VAL A 160 -8.14 -6.47 12.66
CA VAL A 160 -7.47 -7.78 12.55
C VAL A 160 -5.97 -7.60 12.27
N CYS A 161 -5.62 -6.74 11.33
CA CYS A 161 -4.22 -6.46 10.98
C CYS A 161 -3.43 -5.88 12.18
N ARG A 162 -4.02 -4.91 12.89
CA ARG A 162 -3.40 -4.31 14.08
C ARG A 162 -3.19 -5.31 15.21
N ALA A 163 -4.14 -6.21 15.43
CA ALA A 163 -4.05 -7.24 16.45
C ALA A 163 -3.03 -8.33 16.10
N SER A 164 -2.84 -8.63 14.82
CA SER A 164 -1.90 -9.65 14.32
C SER A 164 -0.43 -9.22 14.39
N LEU A 165 -0.15 -7.93 14.21
CA LEU A 165 1.22 -7.42 14.15
C LEU A 165 2.00 -7.73 15.43
N ASP A 166 3.17 -8.34 15.32
CA ASP A 166 4.08 -8.61 16.42
C ASP A 166 5.11 -7.47 16.63
N LYS A 167 5.81 -7.49 17.76
CA LYS A 167 6.78 -6.44 18.12
C LYS A 167 8.03 -6.44 17.22
N LYS A 168 8.46 -7.61 16.73
CA LYS A 168 9.63 -7.72 15.84
C LYS A 168 9.32 -7.12 14.49
N SER A 169 8.20 -7.53 13.88
CA SER A 169 7.69 -6.96 12.63
C SER A 169 7.50 -5.44 12.72
N LEU A 170 6.91 -4.95 13.82
CA LEU A 170 6.72 -3.52 14.04
C LEU A 170 8.03 -2.73 14.02
N LYS A 171 9.06 -3.21 14.75
CA LYS A 171 10.37 -2.53 14.80
C LYS A 171 11.04 -2.49 13.43
N VAL A 172 10.99 -3.60 12.70
CA VAL A 172 11.55 -3.68 11.34
C VAL A 172 10.85 -2.70 10.41
N MET A 173 9.51 -2.67 10.43
CA MET A 173 8.74 -1.72 9.61
C MET A 173 9.05 -0.27 9.96
N ALA A 174 9.10 0.08 11.25
CA ALA A 174 9.43 1.44 11.68
C ALA A 174 10.82 1.86 11.20
N ALA A 175 11.79 0.96 11.29
CA ALA A 175 13.16 1.23 10.88
C ALA A 175 13.26 1.51 9.37
N PHE A 176 12.66 0.63 8.52
CA PHE A 176 12.77 0.86 7.07
C PHE A 176 11.91 2.04 6.60
N LEU A 177 10.71 2.26 7.18
CA LEU A 177 9.88 3.42 6.84
C LEU A 177 10.57 4.76 7.20
N ALA A 178 11.39 4.78 8.25
CA ALA A 178 12.15 5.96 8.65
C ALA A 178 13.42 6.18 7.80
N ASP A 179 13.94 5.13 7.16
CA ASP A 179 15.20 5.14 6.42
C ASP A 179 15.03 5.00 4.90
N TYR A 180 13.80 4.80 4.42
CA TYR A 180 13.53 4.63 2.99
C TYR A 180 13.76 5.94 2.22
N GLU A 181 14.35 5.81 1.06
CA GLU A 181 14.55 6.86 0.07
C GLU A 181 14.13 6.34 -1.30
N LEU A 182 13.41 7.16 -2.07
CA LEU A 182 12.97 6.77 -3.40
C LEU A 182 14.18 6.58 -4.32
N GLU A 183 14.27 5.41 -4.91
CA GLU A 183 15.38 5.02 -5.78
C GLU A 183 15.06 5.33 -7.25
N PRO A 184 16.06 5.71 -8.07
CA PRO A 184 15.88 5.84 -9.52
C PRO A 184 15.71 4.48 -10.20
N GLY A 185 15.34 4.49 -11.49
CA GLY A 185 15.37 3.30 -12.36
C GLY A 185 14.00 2.69 -12.68
N VAL A 186 12.89 3.24 -12.17
CA VAL A 186 11.54 2.91 -12.66
C VAL A 186 11.36 3.56 -14.04
N LYS A 187 10.93 2.77 -15.02
CA LYS A 187 10.72 3.22 -16.40
C LYS A 187 9.24 3.34 -16.78
N GLN A 188 8.39 2.73 -15.98
CA GLN A 188 6.97 2.68 -16.19
C GLN A 188 6.30 4.03 -15.89
N PRO A 189 5.24 4.41 -16.63
CA PRO A 189 4.38 5.52 -16.27
C PRO A 189 3.92 5.41 -14.82
N MET A 190 3.92 6.54 -14.10
CA MET A 190 3.63 6.59 -12.67
C MET A 190 2.60 7.67 -12.38
N ARG A 191 1.53 7.30 -11.68
CA ARG A 191 0.55 8.23 -11.11
C ARG A 191 0.55 8.11 -9.60
N LEU A 192 0.71 9.23 -8.90
CA LEU A 192 0.60 9.32 -7.45
C LEU A 192 -0.68 10.04 -7.08
N LEU A 193 -1.38 9.50 -6.09
CA LEU A 193 -2.58 10.08 -5.51
C LEU A 193 -2.34 10.38 -4.03
N TYR A 194 -2.86 11.52 -3.56
CA TYR A 194 -2.82 11.90 -2.14
C TYR A 194 -4.17 12.46 -1.72
N GLY A 195 -4.57 12.17 -0.50
CA GLY A 195 -5.61 12.94 0.18
C GLY A 195 -5.06 14.32 0.56
N GLY A 196 -5.81 15.39 0.30
CA GLY A 196 -5.35 16.77 0.49
C GLY A 196 -5.04 17.18 1.94
N LYS A 197 -5.28 16.29 2.92
CA LYS A 197 -4.95 16.48 4.35
C LYS A 197 -3.68 15.74 4.79
N GLU A 198 -2.93 15.17 3.84
CA GLU A 198 -1.65 14.50 4.16
C GLU A 198 -0.50 15.52 4.25
N ASP A 199 0.34 15.38 5.27
CA ASP A 199 1.39 16.38 5.57
C ASP A 199 2.63 16.25 4.68
N ASN A 200 2.86 15.06 4.08
CA ASN A 200 4.07 14.74 3.32
C ASN A 200 3.99 15.05 1.81
N ILE A 201 2.84 15.54 1.31
CA ILE A 201 2.59 15.76 -0.13
C ILE A 201 3.69 16.60 -0.78
N LYS A 202 3.99 17.77 -0.19
CA LYS A 202 4.94 18.72 -0.77
C LYS A 202 6.32 18.10 -0.95
N ILE A 203 6.84 17.46 0.10
CA ILE A 203 8.20 16.88 0.08
C ILE A 203 8.25 15.68 -0.86
N ASN A 204 7.28 14.77 -0.75
CA ASN A 204 7.22 13.61 -1.65
C ASN A 204 7.10 14.04 -3.11
N SER A 205 6.26 15.04 -3.43
CA SER A 205 6.10 15.54 -4.79
C SER A 205 7.41 16.11 -5.35
N GLN A 206 8.18 16.82 -4.54
CA GLN A 206 9.50 17.33 -4.94
C GLN A 206 10.48 16.19 -5.25
N VAL A 207 10.56 15.17 -4.39
CA VAL A 207 11.42 14.00 -4.59
C VAL A 207 11.01 13.22 -5.83
N VAL A 208 9.72 12.96 -5.99
CA VAL A 208 9.20 12.23 -7.16
C VAL A 208 9.49 12.97 -8.44
N LYS A 209 9.18 14.27 -8.52
CA LYS A 209 9.41 15.08 -9.73
C LYS A 209 10.88 15.26 -10.07
N ALA A 210 11.77 15.24 -9.07
CA ALA A 210 13.22 15.28 -9.32
C ALA A 210 13.74 14.00 -9.97
N LEU A 211 13.22 12.83 -9.62
CA LEU A 211 13.63 11.53 -10.16
C LEU A 211 12.79 11.10 -11.37
N TYR A 212 11.52 11.45 -11.39
CA TYR A 212 10.52 11.05 -12.37
C TYR A 212 9.69 12.27 -12.80
N PRO A 213 10.24 13.15 -13.69
CA PRO A 213 9.57 14.39 -14.10
C PRO A 213 8.18 14.15 -14.70
N GLU A 214 8.00 13.04 -15.42
CA GLU A 214 6.75 12.67 -16.09
C GLU A 214 5.70 12.06 -15.15
N ALA A 215 6.05 11.74 -13.90
CA ALA A 215 5.08 11.17 -12.96
C ALA A 215 3.93 12.15 -12.71
N GLU A 216 2.70 11.68 -12.82
CA GLU A 216 1.53 12.49 -12.50
C GLU A 216 1.31 12.52 -10.98
N ILE A 217 0.97 13.67 -10.44
CA ILE A 217 0.68 13.83 -9.02
C ILE A 217 -0.68 14.49 -8.86
N LEU A 218 -1.62 13.77 -8.26
CA LEU A 218 -2.98 14.19 -8.02
C LEU A 218 -3.23 14.35 -6.52
N VAL A 219 -3.85 15.46 -6.14
CA VAL A 219 -4.22 15.74 -4.74
C VAL A 219 -5.73 15.92 -4.68
N ILE A 220 -6.39 15.05 -3.89
CA ILE A 220 -7.85 15.06 -3.76
C ILE A 220 -8.24 15.85 -2.50
N PRO A 221 -8.81 17.07 -2.65
CA PRO A 221 -9.15 17.92 -1.52
C PRO A 221 -10.11 17.25 -0.54
N GLY A 222 -9.92 17.51 0.76
CA GLY A 222 -10.86 17.11 1.80
C GLY A 222 -10.66 15.69 2.36
N TYR A 223 -9.86 14.86 1.72
CA TYR A 223 -9.61 13.48 2.17
C TYR A 223 -8.35 13.36 3.02
N ASN A 224 -8.39 12.46 4.01
CA ASN A 224 -7.26 11.98 4.77
C ASN A 224 -6.54 10.86 3.99
N HIS A 225 -5.44 10.37 4.54
CA HIS A 225 -4.65 9.25 4.03
C HIS A 225 -5.54 8.04 3.64
N LEU A 226 -5.50 7.64 2.37
CA LEU A 226 -6.30 6.57 1.76
C LEU A 226 -7.84 6.75 1.89
N GLY A 227 -8.31 7.90 2.37
CA GLY A 227 -9.72 8.14 2.62
C GLY A 227 -10.54 8.26 1.34
N PHE A 228 -9.93 8.64 0.22
CA PHE A 228 -10.62 8.74 -1.06
C PHE A 228 -10.96 7.36 -1.61
N LEU A 229 -10.01 6.44 -1.68
CA LEU A 229 -10.28 5.05 -2.06
C LEU A 229 -11.39 4.43 -1.19
N ASN A 230 -11.30 4.61 0.13
CA ASN A 230 -12.25 4.02 1.06
C ASN A 230 -13.68 4.53 0.91
N ARG A 231 -13.86 5.84 0.59
CA ARG A 231 -15.18 6.48 0.58
C ARG A 231 -15.80 6.63 -0.81
N GLN A 232 -14.98 6.60 -1.85
CA GLN A 232 -15.38 6.83 -3.24
C GLN A 232 -14.78 5.78 -4.18
N PRO A 233 -14.97 4.49 -3.93
CA PRO A 233 -14.33 3.42 -4.72
C PRO A 233 -14.71 3.49 -6.21
N GLU A 234 -15.93 3.88 -6.56
CA GLU A 234 -16.39 4.06 -7.95
C GLU A 234 -15.59 5.15 -8.68
N THR A 235 -15.51 6.36 -8.06
CA THR A 235 -14.73 7.47 -8.65
C THR A 235 -13.25 7.12 -8.74
N TYR A 236 -12.72 6.45 -7.74
CA TYR A 236 -11.34 5.97 -7.71
C TYR A 236 -11.08 4.97 -8.85
N ALA A 237 -11.98 4.01 -9.05
CA ALA A 237 -11.91 3.06 -10.16
C ALA A 237 -11.92 3.77 -11.53
N GLY A 238 -12.71 4.84 -11.67
CA GLY A 238 -12.70 5.70 -12.86
C GLY A 238 -11.31 6.27 -13.15
N MET A 239 -10.61 6.77 -12.12
CA MET A 239 -9.24 7.29 -12.25
C MET A 239 -8.21 6.21 -12.58
N VAL A 240 -8.39 5.00 -12.04
CA VAL A 240 -7.57 3.84 -12.41
C VAL A 240 -7.76 3.49 -13.88
N ARG A 241 -9.02 3.36 -14.35
CA ARG A 241 -9.31 3.08 -15.77
C ARG A 241 -8.74 4.11 -16.72
N GLU A 242 -8.88 5.39 -16.37
CA GLU A 242 -8.31 6.48 -17.16
C GLU A 242 -6.81 6.30 -17.31
N PHE A 243 -6.09 6.09 -16.21
CA PHE A 243 -4.65 5.90 -16.21
C PHE A 243 -4.21 4.65 -17.00
N LEU A 244 -4.99 3.58 -16.96
CA LEU A 244 -4.69 2.35 -17.69
C LEU A 244 -4.92 2.47 -19.22
N LYS A 245 -5.67 3.48 -19.67
CA LYS A 245 -5.95 3.75 -21.09
C LYS A 245 -4.96 4.73 -21.72
N THR A 246 -4.19 5.47 -20.92
CA THR A 246 -3.16 6.41 -21.46
C THR A 246 -2.08 5.60 -22.19
N GLU A 247 -1.75 6.00 -23.42
CA GLU A 247 -0.68 5.38 -24.23
C GLU A 247 0.72 5.68 -23.69
#